data_f6724bc17c95f9f6fea9bd2e3e487205
#
_entry.id   f6724bc17c95f9f6fea9bd2e3e487205
#
_cell.length_a   1.000
_cell.length_b   1.000
_cell.length_c   1.000
_cell.angle_alpha   90.00
_cell.angle_beta   90.00
_cell.angle_gamma   90.00
#
_symmetry.space_group_name_H-M   'P 1'
#
loop_
_entity.id
_entity.type
_entity.pdbx_description
1 polymer ?
#
loop_
_entity_poly.entity_id
_entity_poly.type
_entity_poly.pdbx_seq_one_letter_code
_entity_poly.pdbx_strand_id
1 'polypeptide(L)'
;MKKTKIIIPMLLAGMILQGCASVGNQSMKKQDSKTVSAKILKGTTKEYQVVAQFGVPLETSFTNEGNKIFTYVYDDASAFTPETVGSVLFTLGLAGSKTRGERRELTILFDENDIVKNYTVHISQVEGGTMLFK
;
A
#
# COMPACT_ATOMS: atom_id res chain seq x y z
N MET A 1 38.66 -17.44 -35.03
CA MET A 1 38.17 -18.14 -33.83
C MET A 1 38.29 -17.23 -32.60
N LYS A 2 37.43 -16.24 -32.43
CA LYS A 2 37.37 -15.41 -31.18
C LYS A 2 36.13 -14.48 -31.22
N LYS A 3 34.92 -15.03 -31.49
CA LYS A 3 33.68 -14.22 -31.53
C LYS A 3 32.57 -14.71 -30.58
N THR A 4 32.87 -15.55 -29.58
CA THR A 4 31.84 -16.17 -28.75
C THR A 4 31.78 -15.62 -27.29
N LYS A 5 32.46 -14.53 -26.97
CA LYS A 5 32.55 -14.05 -25.57
C LYS A 5 31.75 -12.82 -25.22
N ILE A 6 30.97 -12.25 -26.12
CA ILE A 6 30.27 -10.96 -25.88
C ILE A 6 28.75 -11.13 -25.62
N ILE A 7 28.18 -12.29 -25.86
CA ILE A 7 26.72 -12.50 -25.78
C ILE A 7 26.22 -12.80 -24.37
N ILE A 8 27.05 -13.35 -23.50
CA ILE A 8 26.65 -13.77 -22.15
C ILE A 8 26.38 -12.60 -21.16
N PRO A 9 27.14 -11.48 -21.16
CA PRO A 9 26.84 -10.39 -20.21
C PRO A 9 25.60 -9.59 -20.56
N MET A 10 25.10 -9.62 -21.79
CA MET A 10 23.91 -8.86 -22.20
C MET A 10 22.61 -9.52 -21.78
N LEU A 11 22.60 -10.82 -21.53
CA LEU A 11 21.43 -11.57 -21.07
C LEU A 11 21.18 -11.45 -19.56
N LEU A 12 22.18 -11.03 -18.77
CA LEU A 12 22.08 -10.92 -17.32
C LEU A 12 21.58 -9.54 -16.85
N ALA A 13 21.55 -8.55 -17.74
CA ALA A 13 21.06 -7.18 -17.44
C ALA A 13 19.53 -7.02 -17.52
N GLY A 14 18.82 -8.02 -18.02
CA GLY A 14 17.36 -7.97 -18.25
C GLY A 14 16.46 -8.38 -17.07
N MET A 15 16.99 -8.74 -15.91
CA MET A 15 16.20 -9.40 -14.85
C MET A 15 15.86 -8.54 -13.62
N ILE A 16 16.07 -7.23 -13.63
CA ILE A 16 15.92 -6.41 -12.40
C ILE A 16 14.81 -5.35 -12.52
N LEU A 17 13.72 -5.62 -13.23
CA LEU A 17 12.56 -4.72 -13.26
C LEU A 17 11.30 -5.43 -12.76
N GLN A 18 11.34 -5.97 -11.52
CA GLN A 18 10.12 -6.31 -10.81
C GLN A 18 9.71 -5.11 -9.96
N GLY A 19 9.02 -4.15 -10.57
CA GLY A 19 8.40 -3.04 -9.88
C GLY A 19 7.27 -3.53 -8.99
N CYS A 20 7.39 -3.35 -7.66
CA CYS A 20 6.28 -3.56 -6.74
C CYS A 20 5.20 -2.50 -6.99
N ALA A 21 4.01 -2.91 -7.43
CA ALA A 21 2.86 -2.04 -7.70
C ALA A 21 2.05 -1.67 -6.44
N SER A 22 2.61 -1.81 -5.25
CA SER A 22 1.95 -1.46 -3.99
C SER A 22 2.75 -0.39 -3.24
N VAL A 23 2.05 0.60 -2.70
CA VAL A 23 2.62 1.72 -1.97
C VAL A 23 2.05 1.77 -0.55
N GLY A 24 2.86 2.16 0.43
CA GLY A 24 2.46 2.33 1.82
C GLY A 24 2.85 1.17 2.74
N ASN A 25 2.14 1.06 3.86
CA ASN A 25 2.42 0.07 4.89
C ASN A 25 2.04 -1.35 4.46
N GLN A 26 3.01 -2.14 4.05
CA GLN A 26 2.80 -3.53 3.58
C GLN A 26 2.13 -4.43 4.63
N SER A 27 2.29 -4.12 5.92
CA SER A 27 1.61 -4.80 7.02
C SER A 27 0.08 -4.71 6.93
N MET A 28 -0.45 -3.69 6.24
CA MET A 28 -1.88 -3.46 6.04
C MET A 28 -2.48 -4.24 4.87
N LYS A 29 -1.68 -4.88 4.02
CA LYS A 29 -2.12 -5.57 2.79
C LYS A 29 -3.28 -6.55 2.97
N LYS A 30 -3.33 -7.23 4.11
CA LYS A 30 -4.36 -8.25 4.42
C LYS A 30 -5.16 -7.91 5.68
N GLN A 31 -5.14 -6.64 6.11
CA GLN A 31 -5.86 -6.22 7.30
C GLN A 31 -7.27 -5.73 6.94
N ASP A 32 -8.22 -6.19 7.69
CA ASP A 32 -9.60 -5.71 7.72
C ASP A 32 -9.99 -5.42 9.18
N SER A 33 -11.21 -4.95 9.41
CA SER A 33 -11.68 -4.64 10.76
C SER A 33 -11.59 -5.83 11.71
N LYS A 34 -11.79 -7.06 11.22
CA LYS A 34 -11.76 -8.28 12.01
C LYS A 34 -10.32 -8.67 12.41
N THR A 35 -9.39 -8.61 11.45
CA THR A 35 -7.98 -8.93 11.71
C THR A 35 -7.32 -7.88 12.60
N VAL A 36 -7.68 -6.60 12.45
CA VAL A 36 -7.20 -5.53 13.32
C VAL A 36 -7.75 -5.67 14.73
N SER A 37 -9.06 -5.98 14.90
CA SER A 37 -9.65 -6.17 16.23
C SER A 37 -9.08 -7.37 17.00
N ALA A 38 -8.55 -8.36 16.29
CA ALA A 38 -7.84 -9.47 16.91
C ALA A 38 -6.43 -9.10 17.42
N LYS A 39 -5.86 -8.02 16.89
CA LYS A 39 -4.49 -7.56 17.20
C LYS A 39 -4.45 -6.34 18.13
N ILE A 40 -5.48 -5.51 18.10
CA ILE A 40 -5.55 -4.26 18.86
C ILE A 40 -6.73 -4.33 19.84
N LEU A 41 -6.42 -4.30 21.13
CA LEU A 41 -7.40 -4.23 22.19
C LEU A 41 -7.43 -2.81 22.76
N LYS A 42 -8.59 -2.14 22.65
CA LYS A 42 -8.83 -0.81 23.22
C LYS A 42 -8.63 -0.85 24.74
N GLY A 43 -7.98 0.16 25.29
CA GLY A 43 -7.67 0.26 26.71
C GLY A 43 -6.56 -0.67 27.22
N THR A 44 -5.90 -1.44 26.30
CA THR A 44 -4.88 -2.42 26.70
C THR A 44 -3.63 -2.37 25.84
N THR A 45 -3.79 -2.35 24.50
CA THR A 45 -2.65 -2.38 23.58
C THR A 45 -1.90 -1.05 23.63
N LYS A 46 -0.59 -1.13 23.81
CA LYS A 46 0.30 0.03 23.87
C LYS A 46 0.86 0.37 22.48
N GLU A 47 1.29 1.62 22.32
CA GLU A 47 1.87 2.15 21.11
C GLU A 47 2.98 1.25 20.54
N TYR A 48 3.97 0.87 21.36
CA TYR A 48 5.08 0.03 20.91
C TYR A 48 4.64 -1.33 20.38
N GLN A 49 3.53 -1.88 20.90
CA GLN A 49 2.95 -3.14 20.41
C GLN A 49 2.29 -2.95 19.05
N VAL A 50 1.66 -1.78 18.84
CA VAL A 50 1.11 -1.39 17.53
C VAL A 50 2.24 -1.28 16.51
N VAL A 51 3.32 -0.56 16.84
CA VAL A 51 4.50 -0.42 15.96
C VAL A 51 5.15 -1.78 15.68
N ALA A 52 5.24 -2.67 16.67
CA ALA A 52 5.77 -4.02 16.48
C ALA A 52 4.93 -4.86 15.50
N GLN A 53 3.61 -4.65 15.45
CA GLN A 53 2.70 -5.42 14.60
C GLN A 53 2.49 -4.81 13.21
N PHE A 54 2.40 -3.49 13.11
CA PHE A 54 2.05 -2.79 11.88
C PHE A 54 3.23 -2.01 11.27
N GLY A 55 4.36 -1.93 11.99
CA GLY A 55 5.52 -1.13 11.59
C GLY A 55 5.36 0.35 11.93
N VAL A 56 6.21 1.17 11.33
CA VAL A 56 6.15 2.63 11.50
C VAL A 56 4.92 3.18 10.77
N PRO A 57 4.12 4.05 11.39
CA PRO A 57 2.97 4.66 10.74
C PRO A 57 3.41 5.54 9.55
N LEU A 58 2.53 5.70 8.57
CA LEU A 58 2.75 6.63 7.47
C LEU A 58 2.73 8.09 7.95
N GLU A 59 1.82 8.37 8.90
CA GLU A 59 1.66 9.69 9.47
C GLU A 59 1.43 9.60 10.99
N THR A 60 2.00 10.56 11.72
CA THR A 60 1.74 10.79 13.14
C THR A 60 1.20 12.22 13.30
N SER A 61 0.04 12.34 13.90
CA SER A 61 -0.59 13.62 14.23
C SER A 61 -1.08 13.65 15.68
N PHE A 62 -1.60 14.79 16.11
CA PHE A 62 -2.09 14.97 17.48
C PHE A 62 -3.44 15.67 17.46
N THR A 63 -4.30 15.31 18.42
CA THR A 63 -5.54 16.04 18.67
C THR A 63 -5.25 17.38 19.33
N ASN A 64 -6.26 18.27 19.41
CA ASN A 64 -6.16 19.53 20.15
C ASN A 64 -5.87 19.31 21.65
N GLU A 65 -6.19 18.15 22.18
CA GLU A 65 -5.95 17.72 23.56
C GLU A 65 -4.57 17.10 23.77
N GLY A 66 -3.76 16.97 22.68
CA GLY A 66 -2.43 16.39 22.70
C GLY A 66 -2.39 14.86 22.56
N ASN A 67 -3.52 14.20 22.36
CA ASN A 67 -3.55 12.74 22.14
C ASN A 67 -2.95 12.39 20.77
N LYS A 68 -2.10 11.38 20.75
CA LYS A 68 -1.37 10.92 19.54
C LYS A 68 -2.30 10.14 18.61
N ILE A 69 -2.14 10.35 17.31
CA ILE A 69 -2.84 9.61 16.25
C ILE A 69 -1.81 9.01 15.31
N PHE A 70 -1.91 7.69 15.08
CA PHE A 70 -1.18 7.01 14.02
C PHE A 70 -2.09 6.71 12.84
N THR A 71 -1.59 6.96 11.63
CA THR A 71 -2.27 6.60 10.38
C THR A 71 -1.38 5.67 9.57
N TYR A 72 -1.93 4.51 9.25
CA TYR A 72 -1.34 3.51 8.36
C TYR A 72 -2.16 3.46 7.09
N VAL A 73 -1.51 3.51 5.93
CA VAL A 73 -2.17 3.44 4.63
C VAL A 73 -1.49 2.38 3.78
N TYR A 74 -2.27 1.59 3.08
CA TYR A 74 -1.83 0.66 2.06
C TYR A 74 -2.71 0.81 0.83
N ASP A 75 -2.09 1.12 -0.29
CA ASP A 75 -2.72 1.19 -1.59
C ASP A 75 -2.35 -0.06 -2.41
N ASP A 76 -3.33 -0.90 -2.68
CA ASP A 76 -3.18 -2.01 -3.61
C ASP A 76 -3.47 -1.54 -5.02
N ALA A 77 -2.41 -1.24 -5.76
CA ALA A 77 -2.48 -0.83 -7.16
C ALA A 77 -2.33 -2.04 -8.11
N SER A 78 -2.84 -3.21 -7.75
CA SER A 78 -2.76 -4.43 -8.56
C SER A 78 -3.57 -4.40 -9.87
N ALA A 79 -3.94 -3.22 -10.29
CA ALA A 79 -4.71 -2.96 -11.52
C ALA A 79 -3.91 -3.13 -12.82
N PHE A 80 -2.61 -3.35 -12.75
CA PHE A 80 -1.81 -3.78 -13.90
C PHE A 80 -1.85 -5.30 -14.04
N THR A 81 -3.01 -5.83 -14.42
CA THR A 81 -3.08 -7.22 -14.86
C THR A 81 -2.44 -7.34 -16.25
N PRO A 82 -1.90 -8.51 -16.64
CA PRO A 82 -1.39 -8.73 -17.98
C PRO A 82 -2.40 -8.41 -19.08
N GLU A 83 -3.69 -8.57 -18.80
CA GLU A 83 -4.79 -8.21 -19.69
C GLU A 83 -4.92 -6.70 -19.87
N THR A 84 -4.75 -5.92 -18.80
CA THR A 84 -4.78 -4.46 -18.86
C THR A 84 -3.59 -3.92 -19.67
N VAL A 85 -2.39 -4.49 -19.47
CA VAL A 85 -1.20 -4.12 -20.24
C VAL A 85 -1.38 -4.50 -21.72
N GLY A 86 -1.92 -5.68 -22.03
CA GLY A 86 -2.20 -6.12 -23.38
C GLY A 86 -3.21 -5.20 -24.09
N SER A 87 -4.28 -4.78 -23.41
CA SER A 87 -5.28 -3.91 -24.00
C SER A 87 -4.75 -2.48 -24.25
N VAL A 88 -3.94 -1.94 -23.35
CA VAL A 88 -3.30 -0.63 -23.51
C VAL A 88 -2.33 -0.62 -24.68
N LEU A 89 -1.53 -1.68 -24.86
CA LEU A 89 -0.64 -1.82 -25.99
C LEU A 89 -1.39 -1.99 -27.32
N PHE A 90 -2.47 -2.79 -27.33
CA PHE A 90 -3.26 -3.07 -28.51
C PHE A 90 -4.04 -1.83 -28.99
N THR A 91 -4.54 -1.01 -28.08
CA THR A 91 -5.30 0.22 -28.40
C THR A 91 -4.40 1.46 -28.51
N LEU A 92 -3.06 1.30 -28.44
CA LEU A 92 -2.09 2.42 -28.45
C LEU A 92 -2.39 3.48 -27.37
N GLY A 93 -2.99 3.06 -26.26
CA GLY A 93 -3.35 3.95 -25.16
C GLY A 93 -4.58 4.84 -25.42
N LEU A 94 -5.26 4.72 -26.57
CA LEU A 94 -6.40 5.56 -26.94
C LEU A 94 -7.68 5.24 -26.15
N ALA A 95 -7.80 4.06 -25.57
CA ALA A 95 -9.02 3.61 -24.90
C ALA A 95 -9.11 4.00 -23.42
N GLY A 96 -8.11 4.68 -22.84
CA GLY A 96 -8.07 5.04 -21.43
C GLY A 96 -8.12 3.80 -20.52
N SER A 97 -7.12 3.57 -19.69
CA SER A 97 -7.17 2.48 -18.70
C SER A 97 -7.82 2.97 -17.42
N LYS A 98 -8.91 2.33 -16.99
CA LYS A 98 -9.42 2.47 -15.63
C LYS A 98 -8.68 1.48 -14.73
N THR A 99 -7.88 2.01 -13.84
CA THR A 99 -7.24 1.21 -12.80
C THR A 99 -8.12 1.24 -11.55
N ARG A 100 -8.47 0.06 -11.05
CA ARG A 100 -9.13 -0.09 -9.76
C ARG A 100 -8.12 -0.58 -8.75
N GLY A 101 -7.99 0.14 -7.65
CA GLY A 101 -7.18 -0.25 -6.50
C GLY A 101 -8.04 -0.29 -5.25
N GLU A 102 -7.53 -0.95 -4.22
CA GLU A 102 -8.13 -0.92 -2.89
C GLU A 102 -7.19 -0.18 -1.95
N ARG A 103 -7.73 0.84 -1.27
CA ARG A 103 -7.03 1.54 -0.20
C ARG A 103 -7.51 1.02 1.14
N ARG A 104 -6.58 0.64 1.99
CA ARG A 104 -6.81 0.27 3.39
C ARG A 104 -6.14 1.28 4.29
N GLU A 105 -6.92 1.87 5.16
CA GLU A 105 -6.47 2.86 6.12
C GLU A 105 -6.82 2.40 7.53
N LEU A 106 -5.85 2.46 8.43
CA LEU A 106 -6.02 2.21 9.84
C LEU A 106 -5.59 3.48 10.59
N THR A 107 -6.53 4.11 11.26
CA THR A 107 -6.27 5.25 12.14
C THR A 107 -6.42 4.82 13.58
N ILE A 108 -5.41 5.08 14.41
CA ILE A 108 -5.36 4.69 15.83
C ILE A 108 -5.16 5.94 16.68
N LEU A 109 -6.06 6.14 17.63
CA LEU A 109 -5.97 7.18 18.64
C LEU A 109 -5.43 6.57 19.94
N PHE A 110 -4.38 7.16 20.49
CA PHE A 110 -3.81 6.82 21.80
C PHE A 110 -4.26 7.80 22.87
N ASP A 111 -4.23 7.35 24.12
CA ASP A 111 -4.40 8.20 25.27
C ASP A 111 -3.04 8.78 25.75
N GLU A 112 -3.06 9.54 26.85
CA GLU A 112 -1.87 10.17 27.45
C GLU A 112 -0.82 9.16 27.96
N ASN A 113 -1.18 7.87 28.10
CA ASN A 113 -0.31 6.78 28.52
C ASN A 113 0.16 5.92 27.37
N ASP A 114 0.01 6.41 26.11
CA ASP A 114 0.31 5.66 24.89
C ASP A 114 -0.47 4.33 24.75
N ILE A 115 -1.68 4.26 25.32
CA ILE A 115 -2.59 3.11 25.21
C ILE A 115 -3.63 3.43 24.14
N VAL A 116 -3.98 2.42 23.33
CA VAL A 116 -5.00 2.58 22.30
C VAL A 116 -6.36 2.91 22.92
N LYS A 117 -6.81 4.15 22.71
CA LYS A 117 -8.12 4.65 23.12
C LYS A 117 -9.21 4.24 22.13
N ASN A 118 -8.91 4.39 20.85
CA ASN A 118 -9.84 4.02 19.77
C ASN A 118 -9.07 3.75 18.48
N TYR A 119 -9.72 3.07 17.53
CA TYR A 119 -9.20 2.90 16.18
C TYR A 119 -10.33 2.74 15.17
N THR A 120 -10.04 3.05 13.91
CA THR A 120 -10.95 2.88 12.77
C THR A 120 -10.21 2.24 11.63
N VAL A 121 -10.83 1.24 10.98
CA VAL A 121 -10.35 0.66 9.73
C VAL A 121 -11.29 1.11 8.62
N HIS A 122 -10.73 1.76 7.61
CA HIS A 122 -11.45 2.18 6.42
C HIS A 122 -10.90 1.45 5.20
N ILE A 123 -11.79 0.82 4.43
CA ILE A 123 -11.43 0.15 3.18
C ILE A 123 -12.25 0.82 2.09
N SER A 124 -11.56 1.43 1.12
CA SER A 124 -12.19 2.14 0.01
C SER A 124 -11.62 1.66 -1.32
N GLN A 125 -12.47 1.69 -2.34
CA GLN A 125 -12.03 1.48 -3.72
C GLN A 125 -11.51 2.80 -4.27
N VAL A 126 -10.30 2.79 -4.81
CA VAL A 126 -9.71 3.92 -5.52
C VAL A 126 -9.76 3.63 -7.01
N GLU A 127 -10.44 4.50 -7.75
CA GLU A 127 -10.45 4.45 -9.20
C GLU A 127 -9.49 5.51 -9.73
N GLY A 128 -8.45 5.05 -10.43
CA GLY A 128 -7.55 5.91 -11.18
C GLY A 128 -7.86 5.80 -12.68
N GLY A 129 -8.01 6.90 -13.36
CA GLY A 129 -8.18 6.93 -14.81
C GLY A 129 -7.42 8.10 -15.39
N THR A 130 -6.58 7.85 -16.38
CA THR A 130 -6.01 8.91 -17.25
C THR A 130 -6.87 9.05 -18.48
N MET A 131 -7.60 10.16 -18.57
CA MET A 131 -8.17 10.59 -19.85
C MET A 131 -7.16 11.52 -20.52
N LEU A 132 -6.61 11.09 -21.65
CA LEU A 132 -5.67 11.90 -22.43
C LEU A 132 -6.37 13.00 -23.26
N PHE A 133 -7.71 12.96 -23.35
CA PHE A 133 -8.48 13.96 -24.07
C PHE A 133 -9.73 14.35 -23.24
N LYS A 134 -9.88 15.64 -23.06
CA LYS A 134 -11.07 16.29 -22.52
C LYS A 134 -11.72 17.10 -23.65
#